data_3630bbf577ec74c95f6a4f5bc5df61d7
#
_entry.id   3630bbf577ec74c95f6a4f5bc5df61d7
#
_cell.length_a   1.000
_cell.length_b   1.000
_cell.length_c   1.000
_cell.angle_alpha   90.00
_cell.angle_beta   90.00
_cell.angle_gamma   90.00
#
_symmetry.space_group_name_H-M   'P 1'
#
loop_
_entity.id
_entity.type
_entity.pdbx_description
1 polymer ?
#
loop_
_entity_poly.entity_id
_entity_poly.type
_entity_poly.pdbx_seq_one_letter_code
_entity_poly.pdbx_strand_id
1 'polypeptide(L)'
;MGVTEIKSAKEWEDLVVKSKEPVVVDFFATWCGPCKAVSPLVEKLSESATSVKFYKVDVDELSTVAAENGISAMPTFLFYKDGQKRDDLTVRGAQPPLIQKAVAEIAA
;
A
#
# COMPACT_ATOMS: atom_id res chain seq x y z
N MET A 1 -1.40 13.60 5.34
CA MET A 1 -0.36 13.29 6.22
C MET A 1 -0.32 11.85 6.74
N GLY A 2 -1.14 11.00 6.43
CA GLY A 2 -1.09 9.64 6.88
C GLY A 2 -0.33 8.67 5.99
N VAL A 3 0.09 9.05 4.78
CA VAL A 3 0.80 8.15 3.86
C VAL A 3 2.27 8.52 3.82
N THR A 4 3.14 7.56 4.20
CA THR A 4 4.58 7.76 4.24
C THR A 4 5.23 6.99 3.10
N GLU A 5 6.13 7.63 2.37
CA GLU A 5 6.84 6.96 1.28
C GLU A 5 8.03 6.17 1.84
N ILE A 6 8.12 4.91 1.44
CA ILE A 6 9.25 4.04 1.81
C ILE A 6 10.38 4.29 0.81
N LYS A 7 11.57 4.59 1.33
CA LYS A 7 12.68 5.04 0.51
C LYS A 7 13.81 4.02 0.36
N SER A 8 13.76 2.91 1.07
CA SER A 8 14.83 1.91 1.01
C SER A 8 14.30 0.52 1.28
N ALA A 9 15.07 -0.49 0.88
CA ALA A 9 14.74 -1.88 1.15
C ALA A 9 14.73 -2.15 2.66
N LYS A 10 15.59 -1.46 3.42
CA LYS A 10 15.61 -1.63 4.86
C LYS A 10 14.35 -1.09 5.50
N GLU A 11 13.87 0.08 5.05
CA GLU A 11 12.60 0.62 5.53
C GLU A 11 11.45 -0.32 5.21
N TRP A 12 11.45 -0.90 4.02
CA TRP A 12 10.43 -1.88 3.63
C TRP A 12 10.41 -3.04 4.63
N GLU A 13 11.58 -3.58 4.93
CA GLU A 13 11.70 -4.70 5.86
C GLU A 13 11.21 -4.29 7.26
N ASP A 14 11.67 -3.15 7.77
CA ASP A 14 11.37 -2.73 9.14
C ASP A 14 9.91 -2.29 9.31
N LEU A 15 9.37 -1.55 8.34
CA LEU A 15 8.06 -0.92 8.49
C LEU A 15 6.92 -1.82 8.04
N VAL A 16 7.16 -2.73 7.10
CA VAL A 16 6.11 -3.57 6.53
C VAL A 16 6.29 -5.03 6.92
N VAL A 17 7.41 -5.64 6.56
CA VAL A 17 7.59 -7.09 6.72
C VAL A 17 7.59 -7.48 8.20
N LYS A 18 8.28 -6.71 9.04
CA LYS A 18 8.41 -7.02 10.47
C LYS A 18 7.29 -6.44 11.32
N SER A 19 6.42 -5.62 10.74
CA SER A 19 5.35 -4.98 11.49
C SER A 19 4.27 -5.98 11.87
N LYS A 20 3.69 -5.80 13.06
CA LYS A 20 2.50 -6.54 13.49
C LYS A 20 1.23 -5.71 13.36
N GLU A 21 1.37 -4.44 13.00
CA GLU A 21 0.22 -3.54 12.84
C GLU A 21 -0.45 -3.78 11.50
N PRO A 22 -1.73 -3.39 11.35
CA PRO A 22 -2.35 -3.38 10.03
C PRO A 22 -1.63 -2.39 9.12
N VAL A 23 -1.25 -2.83 7.92
CA VAL A 23 -0.48 -2.01 6.98
C VAL A 23 -1.09 -2.13 5.60
N VAL A 24 -1.19 -1.01 4.89
CA VAL A 24 -1.51 -0.99 3.47
C VAL A 24 -0.36 -0.30 2.72
N VAL A 25 0.03 -0.87 1.59
CA VAL A 25 1.11 -0.32 0.76
C VAL A 25 0.59 -0.07 -0.65
N ASP A 26 0.74 1.18 -1.09
CA ASP A 26 0.39 1.63 -2.44
C ASP A 26 1.65 1.60 -3.30
N PHE A 27 1.73 0.65 -4.23
CA PHE A 27 2.82 0.61 -5.20
C PHE A 27 2.43 1.46 -6.41
N PHE A 28 3.18 2.52 -6.63
CA PHE A 28 2.84 3.52 -7.64
C PHE A 28 4.04 3.85 -8.53
N ALA A 29 3.76 4.57 -9.62
CA ALA A 29 4.80 5.16 -10.46
C ALA A 29 4.44 6.62 -10.69
N THR A 30 5.46 7.48 -10.82
CA THR A 30 5.23 8.92 -10.98
C THR A 30 4.52 9.27 -12.29
N TRP A 31 4.66 8.42 -13.31
CA TRP A 31 4.04 8.61 -14.63
C TRP A 31 2.66 7.99 -14.74
N CYS A 32 2.15 7.39 -13.68
CA CYS A 32 0.92 6.60 -13.71
C CYS A 32 -0.30 7.49 -13.43
N GLY A 33 -1.16 7.67 -14.45
CA GLY A 33 -2.38 8.45 -14.31
C GLY A 33 -3.35 7.90 -13.27
N PRO A 34 -3.71 6.60 -13.35
CA PRO A 34 -4.61 6.00 -12.35
C PRO A 34 -4.10 6.10 -10.92
N CYS A 35 -2.76 6.04 -10.72
CA CYS A 35 -2.17 6.23 -9.39
C CYS A 35 -2.50 7.61 -8.85
N LYS A 36 -2.37 8.63 -9.69
CA LYS A 36 -2.67 10.02 -9.30
C LYS A 36 -4.15 10.20 -9.02
N ALA A 37 -5.00 9.55 -9.80
CA ALA A 37 -6.45 9.67 -9.65
C ALA A 37 -6.92 9.12 -8.31
N VAL A 38 -6.30 8.05 -7.81
CA VAL A 38 -6.72 7.41 -6.55
C VAL A 38 -6.01 7.97 -5.33
N SER A 39 -4.96 8.75 -5.52
CA SER A 39 -4.15 9.28 -4.42
C SER A 39 -4.97 10.07 -3.39
N PRO A 40 -5.89 10.97 -3.78
CA PRO A 40 -6.69 11.68 -2.78
C PRO A 40 -7.52 10.75 -1.89
N LEU A 41 -8.05 9.66 -2.46
CA LEU A 41 -8.79 8.68 -1.67
C LEU A 41 -7.89 8.02 -0.65
N VAL A 42 -6.69 7.63 -1.06
CA VAL A 42 -5.73 6.95 -0.17
C VAL A 42 -5.35 7.88 0.98
N GLU A 43 -5.07 9.15 0.69
CA GLU A 43 -4.78 10.13 1.73
C GLU A 43 -5.94 10.27 2.70
N LYS A 44 -7.15 10.35 2.18
CA LYS A 44 -8.34 10.49 3.01
C LYS A 44 -8.54 9.28 3.91
N LEU A 45 -8.35 8.08 3.37
CA LEU A 45 -8.46 6.85 4.16
C LEU A 45 -7.40 6.81 5.27
N SER A 46 -6.19 7.30 4.98
CA SER A 46 -5.11 7.31 5.97
C SER A 46 -5.45 8.22 7.14
N GLU A 47 -6.24 9.27 6.90
CA GLU A 47 -6.64 10.19 7.95
C GLU A 47 -7.80 9.63 8.80
N SER A 48 -8.66 8.83 8.20
CA SER A 48 -9.82 8.28 8.92
C SER A 48 -9.56 6.92 9.55
N ALA A 49 -8.75 6.07 8.91
CA ALA A 49 -8.42 4.73 9.44
C ALA A 49 -7.13 4.80 10.24
N THR A 50 -7.19 5.43 11.42
CA THR A 50 -6.00 5.75 12.22
C THR A 50 -5.31 4.53 12.81
N SER A 51 -5.97 3.38 12.86
CA SER A 51 -5.35 2.14 13.35
C SER A 51 -4.50 1.47 12.27
N VAL A 52 -4.56 1.93 11.03
CA VAL A 52 -3.85 1.33 9.89
C VAL A 52 -2.68 2.23 9.49
N LYS A 53 -1.53 1.62 9.24
CA LYS A 53 -0.36 2.33 8.72
C LYS A 53 -0.41 2.35 7.21
N PHE A 54 -0.27 3.53 6.62
CA PHE A 54 -0.33 3.72 5.17
C PHE A 54 1.04 4.08 4.64
N TYR A 55 1.53 3.29 3.68
CA TYR A 55 2.80 3.53 3.02
C TYR A 55 2.62 3.51 1.52
N LYS A 56 3.58 4.13 0.81
CA LYS A 56 3.63 4.03 -0.65
C LYS A 56 5.05 3.73 -1.08
N VAL A 57 5.18 3.02 -2.20
CA VAL A 57 6.46 2.60 -2.77
C VAL A 57 6.48 2.98 -4.24
N ASP A 58 7.50 3.74 -4.65
CA ASP A 58 7.73 4.06 -6.05
C ASP A 58 8.42 2.84 -6.68
N VAL A 59 7.75 2.21 -7.65
CA VAL A 59 8.26 0.97 -8.25
C VAL A 59 9.53 1.19 -9.06
N ASP A 60 9.79 2.42 -9.50
CA ASP A 60 11.01 2.72 -10.24
C ASP A 60 12.19 2.95 -9.29
N GLU A 61 11.94 3.52 -8.11
CA GLU A 61 13.00 3.72 -7.12
C GLU A 61 13.34 2.43 -6.36
N LEU A 62 12.34 1.64 -6.03
CA LEU A 62 12.54 0.39 -5.29
C LEU A 62 12.12 -0.80 -6.17
N SER A 63 12.76 -0.90 -7.34
CA SER A 63 12.37 -1.91 -8.33
C SER A 63 12.52 -3.35 -7.81
N THR A 64 13.51 -3.60 -6.96
CA THR A 64 13.70 -4.93 -6.39
C THR A 64 12.58 -5.30 -5.44
N VAL A 65 12.16 -4.36 -4.59
CA VAL A 65 11.03 -4.59 -3.68
C VAL A 65 9.76 -4.86 -4.48
N ALA A 66 9.52 -4.06 -5.53
CA ALA A 66 8.36 -4.25 -6.39
C ALA A 66 8.38 -5.63 -7.06
N ALA A 67 9.52 -6.02 -7.62
CA ALA A 67 9.66 -7.31 -8.30
C ALA A 67 9.44 -8.48 -7.34
N GLU A 68 10.01 -8.40 -6.14
CA GLU A 68 9.87 -9.46 -5.14
C GLU A 68 8.44 -9.64 -4.69
N ASN A 69 7.62 -8.59 -4.80
CA ASN A 69 6.21 -8.66 -4.43
C ASN A 69 5.28 -8.87 -5.63
N GLY A 70 5.85 -9.17 -6.80
CA GLY A 70 5.06 -9.51 -7.97
C GLY A 70 4.26 -8.35 -8.56
N ILE A 71 4.77 -7.12 -8.38
CA ILE A 71 4.06 -5.93 -8.86
C ILE A 71 4.29 -5.78 -10.36
N SER A 72 3.21 -5.92 -11.15
CA SER A 72 3.28 -5.82 -12.60
C SER A 72 2.36 -4.73 -13.17
N ALA A 73 1.49 -4.17 -12.34
CA ALA A 73 0.58 -3.10 -12.76
C ALA A 73 0.50 -2.07 -11.64
N MET A 74 0.28 -0.81 -11.99
CA MET A 74 0.13 0.26 -11.01
C MET A 74 -1.21 0.96 -11.18
N PRO A 75 -1.84 1.38 -10.07
CA PRO A 75 -1.40 1.08 -8.71
C PRO A 75 -1.72 -0.36 -8.32
N THR A 76 -0.94 -0.92 -7.41
CA THR A 76 -1.28 -2.19 -6.75
C THR A 76 -1.21 -1.93 -5.24
N PHE A 77 -2.22 -2.39 -4.53
CA PHE A 77 -2.31 -2.22 -3.08
C PHE A 77 -2.17 -3.57 -2.41
N LEU A 78 -1.17 -3.67 -1.53
CA LEU A 78 -0.98 -4.87 -0.69
C LEU A 78 -1.43 -4.55 0.72
N PHE A 79 -1.99 -5.56 1.38
CA PHE A 79 -2.57 -5.41 2.71
C PHE A 79 -1.98 -6.44 3.66
N TYR A 80 -1.63 -6.00 4.86
CA TYR A 80 -1.02 -6.84 5.89
C TYR A 80 -1.81 -6.72 7.18
N LYS A 81 -1.95 -7.85 7.89
CA LYS A 81 -2.59 -7.86 9.20
C LYS A 81 -1.93 -8.93 10.05
N ASP A 82 -1.65 -8.59 11.31
CA ASP A 82 -1.04 -9.50 12.27
C ASP A 82 0.28 -10.08 11.78
N GLY A 83 1.04 -9.27 11.04
CA GLY A 83 2.35 -9.66 10.52
C GLY A 83 2.29 -10.52 9.28
N GLN A 84 1.13 -10.66 8.67
CA GLN A 84 0.96 -11.51 7.49
C GLN A 84 0.37 -10.76 6.31
N LYS A 85 0.90 -11.03 5.13
CA LYS A 85 0.38 -10.47 3.90
C LYS A 85 -0.96 -11.15 3.56
N ARG A 86 -1.98 -10.34 3.35
CA ARG A 86 -3.31 -10.83 3.00
C ARG A 86 -3.47 -10.79 1.48
N ASP A 87 -3.05 -11.87 0.82
CA ASP A 87 -3.12 -11.95 -0.64
C ASP A 87 -4.56 -11.87 -1.14
N ASP A 88 -5.51 -12.33 -0.35
CA ASP A 88 -6.92 -12.29 -0.69
C ASP A 88 -7.47 -10.86 -0.80
N LEU A 89 -6.78 -9.89 -0.21
CA LEU A 89 -7.21 -8.49 -0.24
C LEU A 89 -6.46 -7.64 -1.28
N THR A 90 -5.49 -8.19 -1.97
CA THR A 90 -4.71 -7.44 -2.96
C THR A 90 -5.63 -6.78 -3.99
N VAL A 91 -5.40 -5.48 -4.22
CA VAL A 91 -6.17 -4.72 -5.21
C VAL A 91 -5.24 -4.25 -6.31
N ARG A 92 -5.54 -4.63 -7.55
CA ARG A 92 -4.78 -4.20 -8.72
C ARG A 92 -5.61 -3.20 -9.51
N GLY A 93 -5.04 -2.00 -9.66
CA GLY A 93 -5.72 -0.91 -10.33
C GLY A 93 -6.39 0.05 -9.38
N ALA A 94 -6.89 1.16 -9.94
CA ALA A 94 -7.56 2.20 -9.17
C ALA A 94 -9.02 1.82 -8.95
N GLN A 95 -9.27 1.02 -7.94
CA GLN A 95 -10.59 0.48 -7.63
C GLN A 95 -11.04 0.89 -6.23
N PRO A 96 -11.57 2.14 -6.07
CA PRO A 96 -11.91 2.68 -4.76
C PRO A 96 -12.76 1.77 -3.88
N PRO A 97 -13.84 1.12 -4.37
CA PRO A 97 -14.64 0.27 -3.48
C PRO A 97 -13.85 -0.88 -2.89
N LEU A 98 -12.96 -1.51 -3.67
CA LEU A 98 -12.16 -2.63 -3.19
C LEU A 98 -11.10 -2.16 -2.21
N ILE A 99 -10.49 -0.99 -2.46
CA ILE A 99 -9.50 -0.42 -1.55
C ILE A 99 -10.16 -0.11 -0.20
N GLN A 100 -11.32 0.53 -0.23
CA GLN A 100 -12.06 0.88 0.99
C GLN A 100 -12.42 -0.36 1.79
N LYS A 101 -12.91 -1.39 1.10
CA LYS A 101 -13.30 -2.65 1.75
C LYS A 101 -12.10 -3.33 2.40
N ALA A 102 -10.98 -3.38 1.70
CA ALA A 102 -9.77 -4.04 2.22
C ALA A 102 -9.20 -3.29 3.42
N VAL A 103 -9.20 -1.95 3.38
CA VAL A 103 -8.75 -1.15 4.53
C VAL A 103 -9.63 -1.45 5.74
N ALA A 104 -10.96 -1.48 5.55
CA ALA A 104 -11.88 -1.78 6.65
C ALA A 104 -11.63 -3.18 7.22
N GLU A 105 -11.31 -4.13 6.35
CA GLU A 105 -11.06 -5.51 6.77
C GLU A 105 -9.84 -5.59 7.70
N ILE A 106 -8.73 -4.94 7.34
CA ILE A 106 -7.53 -5.02 8.17
C ILE A 106 -7.62 -4.12 9.40
N ALA A 107 -8.47 -3.12 9.38
CA ALA A 107 -8.67 -2.21 10.51
C ALA A 107 -9.48 -2.86 11.64
N ALA A 108 -10.23 -3.90 11.32
CA ALA A 108 -11.14 -4.55 12.27
C ALA A 108 -10.42 -5.33 13.37
#